data_54ab3089ff9d358335aac6c411776422
#
_entry.id   54ab3089ff9d358335aac6c411776422
#
_cell.length_a   1.000
_cell.length_b   1.000
_cell.length_c   1.000
_cell.angle_alpha   90.00
_cell.angle_beta   90.00
_cell.angle_gamma   90.00
#
_symmetry.space_group_name_H-M   'P 1'
#
loop_
_entity.id
_entity.type
_entity.pdbx_description
1 polymer ?
#
loop_
_entity_poly.entity_id
_entity_poly.type
_entity_poly.pdbx_seq_one_letter_code
_entity_poly.pdbx_strand_id
1 'polypeptide(L)'
;RFNVMAEHLMSDVPFWQSKTLDEMSDAEWESLCDGCGQCCLHKLMDEDTDEIYFTNVACRQLNIKTCQCRNYERRFEFEPDCIKLTRENLPTFEWLPMTCAYRLLAEGKDLPAWHPLLTGSKAAMHGERISVRHIAVKESEVIDWQDHICHNESYPIPYYQQVTLNL
;
A
#
# COMPACT_ATOMS: atom_id res chain seq x y z
N ARG A 1 -8.30 -9.03 -44.93
CA ARG A 1 -9.59 -9.34 -44.23
C ARG A 1 -9.41 -10.12 -42.90
N PHE A 2 -8.19 -10.24 -42.40
CA PHE A 2 -7.91 -10.97 -41.17
C PHE A 2 -7.39 -10.13 -39.99
N ASN A 3 -7.42 -8.81 -40.08
CA ASN A 3 -6.81 -7.93 -39.07
C ASN A 3 -7.78 -7.40 -37.99
N VAL A 4 -9.06 -7.69 -38.08
CA VAL A 4 -10.08 -7.13 -37.18
C VAL A 4 -10.24 -7.94 -35.88
N MET A 5 -9.84 -9.22 -35.89
CA MET A 5 -9.94 -10.06 -34.69
C MET A 5 -8.77 -9.90 -33.71
N ALA A 6 -7.59 -9.51 -34.17
CA ALA A 6 -6.44 -9.33 -33.32
C ALA A 6 -6.51 -8.02 -32.49
N GLU A 7 -7.10 -6.97 -33.06
CA GLU A 7 -7.29 -5.69 -32.36
C GLU A 7 -8.40 -5.76 -31.29
N HIS A 8 -9.40 -6.62 -31.46
CA HIS A 8 -10.48 -6.77 -30.48
C HIS A 8 -10.07 -7.61 -29.27
N LEU A 9 -9.10 -8.53 -29.43
CA LEU A 9 -8.55 -9.34 -28.33
C LEU A 9 -7.55 -8.59 -27.48
N MET A 10 -6.92 -7.52 -27.97
CA MET A 10 -5.99 -6.69 -27.17
C MET A 10 -6.71 -5.65 -26.30
N SER A 11 -8.00 -5.39 -26.52
CA SER A 11 -8.78 -4.43 -25.72
C SER A 11 -9.30 -5.00 -24.39
N ASP A 12 -9.23 -6.30 -24.19
CA ASP A 12 -9.74 -6.96 -22.97
C ASP A 12 -8.68 -7.22 -21.90
N VAL A 13 -7.39 -6.94 -22.19
CA VAL A 13 -6.31 -7.10 -21.22
C VAL A 13 -6.23 -5.86 -20.32
N PRO A 14 -6.33 -6.02 -18.99
CA PRO A 14 -6.25 -4.89 -18.09
C PRO A 14 -4.94 -4.11 -18.24
N PHE A 15 -4.96 -2.80 -17.99
CA PHE A 15 -3.78 -1.96 -18.17
C PHE A 15 -2.58 -2.40 -17.32
N TRP A 16 -2.81 -2.92 -16.12
CA TRP A 16 -1.75 -3.39 -15.23
C TRP A 16 -1.06 -4.69 -15.70
N GLN A 17 -1.65 -5.39 -16.67
CA GLN A 17 -1.05 -6.57 -17.31
C GLN A 17 -0.45 -6.25 -18.69
N SER A 18 -0.97 -5.20 -19.36
CA SER A 18 -0.57 -4.84 -20.73
C SER A 18 0.47 -3.71 -20.81
N LYS A 19 0.66 -2.96 -19.72
CA LYS A 19 1.59 -1.83 -19.64
C LYS A 19 2.66 -2.07 -18.59
N THR A 20 3.84 -1.55 -18.83
CA THR A 20 4.84 -1.35 -17.79
C THR A 20 4.43 -0.21 -16.87
N LEU A 21 5.03 -0.12 -15.69
CA LEU A 21 4.75 0.99 -14.76
C LEU A 21 5.01 2.37 -15.40
N ASP A 22 6.03 2.47 -16.26
CA ASP A 22 6.40 3.71 -16.95
C ASP A 22 5.40 4.10 -18.06
N GLU A 23 4.69 3.13 -18.63
CA GLU A 23 3.69 3.36 -19.67
C GLU A 23 2.30 3.74 -19.13
N MET A 24 2.09 3.59 -17.82
CA MET A 24 0.82 3.93 -17.20
C MET A 24 0.63 5.44 -17.17
N SER A 25 -0.60 5.89 -17.42
CA SER A 25 -1.00 7.27 -17.16
C SER A 25 -0.97 7.56 -15.64
N ASP A 26 -1.01 8.83 -15.27
CA ASP A 26 -1.08 9.20 -13.84
C ASP A 26 -2.35 8.69 -13.17
N ALA A 27 -3.47 8.68 -13.89
CA ALA A 27 -4.73 8.11 -13.38
C ALA A 27 -4.64 6.59 -13.18
N GLU A 28 -4.02 5.87 -14.10
CA GLU A 28 -3.77 4.44 -13.97
C GLU A 28 -2.82 4.15 -12.79
N TRP A 29 -1.74 4.92 -12.67
CA TRP A 29 -0.80 4.83 -11.55
C TRP A 29 -1.50 5.03 -10.20
N GLU A 30 -2.26 6.12 -10.03
CA GLU A 30 -2.99 6.40 -8.79
C GLU A 30 -4.03 5.30 -8.47
N SER A 31 -4.64 4.69 -9.48
CA SER A 31 -5.64 3.63 -9.29
C SER A 31 -5.06 2.30 -8.76
N LEU A 32 -3.75 2.11 -8.83
CA LEU A 32 -3.10 0.92 -8.29
C LEU A 32 -3.16 0.84 -6.76
N CYS A 33 -3.27 1.99 -6.08
CA CYS A 33 -3.41 2.00 -4.62
C CYS A 33 -4.75 1.39 -4.21
N ASP A 34 -4.70 0.28 -3.47
CA ASP A 34 -5.88 -0.38 -2.93
C ASP A 34 -6.53 0.38 -1.77
N GLY A 35 -5.80 1.32 -1.16
CA GLY A 35 -6.25 2.09 -0.01
C GLY A 35 -6.27 1.28 1.28
N CYS A 36 -5.38 0.32 1.45
CA CYS A 36 -5.27 -0.48 2.67
C CYS A 36 -4.85 0.33 3.91
N GLY A 37 -4.20 1.48 3.71
CA GLY A 37 -3.77 2.38 4.78
C GLY A 37 -2.48 1.98 5.48
N GLN A 38 -1.80 0.93 5.06
CA GLN A 38 -0.60 0.43 5.74
C GLN A 38 0.57 1.41 5.68
N CYS A 39 0.77 2.10 4.56
CA CYS A 39 1.79 3.15 4.46
C CYS A 39 1.44 4.40 5.26
N CYS A 40 0.19 4.54 5.74
CA CYS A 40 -0.26 5.62 6.63
C CYS A 40 -0.09 5.28 8.11
N LEU A 41 0.46 4.12 8.47
CA LEU A 41 0.87 3.82 9.83
C LEU A 41 2.27 4.38 10.09
N HIS A 42 2.46 4.98 11.25
CA HIS A 42 3.76 5.50 11.67
C HIS A 42 4.78 4.39 11.82
N LYS A 43 6.01 4.71 11.48
CA LYS A 43 7.18 3.86 11.66
C LYS A 43 8.15 4.59 12.58
N LEU A 44 8.75 3.85 13.49
CA LEU A 44 9.79 4.36 14.36
C LEU A 44 11.14 3.90 13.81
N MET A 45 12.12 4.76 13.87
CA MET A 45 13.50 4.42 13.51
C MET A 45 14.36 4.51 14.76
N ASP A 46 15.13 3.48 15.01
CA ASP A 46 16.15 3.49 16.05
C ASP A 46 17.31 4.37 15.58
N GLU A 47 17.66 5.40 16.36
CA GLU A 47 18.69 6.38 15.98
C GLU A 47 20.12 5.81 15.99
N ASP A 48 20.34 4.72 16.72
CA ASP A 48 21.65 4.09 16.84
C ASP A 48 21.89 3.01 15.77
N THR A 49 20.83 2.33 15.33
CA THR A 49 20.93 1.17 14.42
C THR A 49 20.30 1.40 13.06
N ASP A 50 19.59 2.52 12.85
CA ASP A 50 18.75 2.79 11.67
C ASP A 50 17.66 1.74 11.42
N GLU A 51 17.35 0.90 12.41
CA GLU A 51 16.33 -0.13 12.33
C GLU A 51 14.94 0.50 12.33
N ILE A 52 14.07 0.02 11.43
CA ILE A 52 12.70 0.52 11.31
C ILE A 52 11.73 -0.43 12.02
N TYR A 53 10.97 0.12 12.96
CA TYR A 53 9.91 -0.57 13.67
C TYR A 53 8.55 -0.10 13.17
N PHE A 54 7.71 -1.04 12.80
CA PHE A 54 6.35 -0.76 12.38
C PHE A 54 5.42 -0.63 13.59
N THR A 55 4.50 0.31 13.52
CA THR A 55 3.49 0.52 14.55
C THR A 55 2.08 0.35 14.00
N ASN A 56 1.10 0.23 14.89
CA ASN A 56 -0.31 0.30 14.53
C ASN A 56 -0.90 1.70 14.70
N VAL A 57 -0.06 2.71 14.88
CA VAL A 57 -0.49 4.10 15.07
C VAL A 57 -0.76 4.76 13.72
N ALA A 58 -1.99 5.15 13.48
CA ALA A 58 -2.38 5.80 12.24
C ALA A 58 -1.99 7.28 12.21
N CYS A 59 -1.49 7.74 11.05
CA CYS A 59 -1.36 9.16 10.76
C CYS A 59 -2.70 9.87 11.08
N ARG A 60 -2.64 11.04 11.71
CA ARG A 60 -3.83 11.83 12.08
C ARG A 60 -4.73 12.19 10.91
N GLN A 61 -4.20 12.19 9.67
CA GLN A 61 -4.98 12.42 8.46
C GLN A 61 -5.74 11.17 7.98
N LEU A 62 -5.42 9.99 8.49
CA LEU A 62 -6.10 8.76 8.09
C LEU A 62 -7.47 8.64 8.78
N ASN A 63 -8.51 8.47 7.99
CA ASN A 63 -9.77 7.94 8.50
C ASN A 63 -9.63 6.43 8.64
N ILE A 64 -9.50 5.94 9.87
CA ILE A 64 -9.25 4.51 10.15
C ILE A 64 -10.37 3.62 9.62
N LYS A 65 -11.62 4.10 9.67
CA LYS A 65 -12.79 3.33 9.25
C LYS A 65 -12.85 3.09 7.74
N THR A 66 -12.48 4.10 6.96
CA THR A 66 -12.48 4.04 5.49
C THR A 66 -11.11 3.73 4.91
N CYS A 67 -10.04 3.85 5.70
CA CYS A 67 -8.64 3.80 5.30
C CYS A 67 -8.29 4.83 4.21
N GLN A 68 -8.96 5.98 4.21
CA GLN A 68 -8.71 7.08 3.29
C GLN A 68 -8.10 8.27 4.01
N CYS A 69 -7.14 8.92 3.37
CA CYS A 69 -6.62 10.20 3.82
C CYS A 69 -7.70 11.28 3.71
N ARG A 70 -7.92 12.05 4.78
CA ARG A 70 -8.94 13.12 4.81
C ARG A 70 -8.59 14.30 3.91
N ASN A 71 -7.28 14.53 3.66
CA ASN A 71 -6.77 15.64 2.88
C ASN A 71 -5.74 15.15 1.85
N TYR A 72 -6.07 14.11 1.07
CA TYR A 72 -5.12 13.45 0.17
C TYR A 72 -4.41 14.42 -0.77
N GLU A 73 -5.14 15.31 -1.44
CA GLU A 73 -4.58 16.28 -2.40
C GLU A 73 -3.63 17.28 -1.75
N ARG A 74 -3.90 17.62 -0.49
CA ARG A 74 -3.14 18.62 0.27
C ARG A 74 -2.34 18.00 1.42
N ARG A 75 -2.12 16.68 1.38
CA ARG A 75 -1.54 15.94 2.51
C ARG A 75 -0.17 16.45 2.96
N PHE A 76 0.63 16.97 2.04
CA PHE A 76 1.95 17.53 2.35
C PHE A 76 1.90 18.85 3.10
N GLU A 77 0.76 19.56 3.08
CA GLU A 77 0.57 20.77 3.88
C GLU A 77 0.34 20.40 5.36
N PHE A 78 -0.26 19.23 5.62
CA PHE A 78 -0.58 18.75 6.96
C PHE A 78 0.48 17.80 7.51
N GLU A 79 1.07 17.00 6.64
CA GLU A 79 2.09 15.99 6.94
C GLU A 79 3.22 16.12 5.91
N PRO A 80 4.22 17.01 6.17
CA PRO A 80 5.32 17.22 5.21
C PRO A 80 6.12 15.95 4.90
N ASP A 81 6.20 15.02 5.85
CA ASP A 81 6.90 13.73 5.73
C ASP A 81 6.04 12.64 5.08
N CYS A 82 4.85 12.99 4.60
CA CYS A 82 4.00 12.03 3.90
C CYS A 82 4.68 11.50 2.63
N ILE A 83 4.40 10.25 2.30
CA ILE A 83 5.00 9.59 1.15
C ILE A 83 4.29 9.99 -0.13
N LYS A 84 5.09 10.29 -1.16
CA LYS A 84 4.64 10.33 -2.55
C LYS A 84 5.38 9.25 -3.33
N LEU A 85 4.67 8.17 -3.66
CA LEU A 85 5.22 7.15 -4.55
C LEU A 85 5.27 7.68 -5.97
N THR A 86 6.43 7.54 -6.58
CA THR A 86 6.66 7.80 -8.00
C THR A 86 7.36 6.59 -8.61
N ARG A 87 7.38 6.54 -9.94
CA ARG A 87 8.07 5.46 -10.66
C ARG A 87 9.56 5.41 -10.32
N GLU A 88 10.16 6.59 -10.15
CA GLU A 88 11.59 6.75 -9.87
C GLU A 88 11.95 6.32 -8.45
N ASN A 89 11.10 6.63 -7.46
CA ASN A 89 11.42 6.35 -6.06
C ASN A 89 10.88 5.01 -5.54
N LEU A 90 10.00 4.35 -6.28
CA LEU A 90 9.43 3.07 -5.87
C LEU A 90 10.49 2.03 -5.43
N PRO A 91 11.62 1.86 -6.13
CA PRO A 91 12.64 0.90 -5.70
C PRO A 91 13.30 1.21 -4.35
N THR A 92 13.18 2.44 -3.87
CA THR A 92 13.76 2.85 -2.57
C THR A 92 12.87 2.53 -1.38
N PHE A 93 11.60 2.17 -1.61
CA PHE A 93 10.64 1.85 -0.56
C PHE A 93 10.54 0.35 -0.31
N GLU A 94 11.63 -0.27 0.15
CA GLU A 94 11.68 -1.69 0.47
C GLU A 94 10.70 -2.12 1.57
N TRP A 95 10.27 -1.17 2.41
CA TRP A 95 9.31 -1.39 3.49
C TRP A 95 7.84 -1.39 3.04
N LEU A 96 7.53 -1.14 1.76
CA LEU A 96 6.16 -1.28 1.27
C LEU A 96 5.63 -2.69 1.54
N PRO A 97 4.34 -2.81 1.92
CA PRO A 97 3.74 -4.12 2.17
C PRO A 97 3.90 -5.07 1.00
N MET A 98 4.07 -6.34 1.27
CA MET A 98 4.15 -7.38 0.22
C MET A 98 2.88 -7.49 -0.61
N THR A 99 1.76 -7.03 -0.07
CA THR A 99 0.46 -6.97 -0.74
C THR A 99 0.26 -5.70 -1.56
N CYS A 100 1.18 -4.74 -1.47
CA CYS A 100 1.08 -3.48 -2.18
C CYS A 100 1.15 -3.68 -3.70
N ALA A 101 0.16 -3.18 -4.43
CA ALA A 101 0.07 -3.33 -5.88
C ALA A 101 1.30 -2.77 -6.61
N TYR A 102 1.81 -1.62 -6.18
CA TYR A 102 3.03 -1.05 -6.76
C TYR A 102 4.22 -1.99 -6.64
N ARG A 103 4.40 -2.58 -5.47
CA ARG A 103 5.46 -3.55 -5.22
C ARG A 103 5.26 -4.82 -6.02
N LEU A 104 4.06 -5.39 -6.01
CA LEU A 104 3.74 -6.62 -6.74
C LEU A 104 4.02 -6.47 -8.24
N LEU A 105 3.55 -5.39 -8.85
CA LEU A 105 3.78 -5.14 -10.28
C LEU A 105 5.26 -4.87 -10.58
N ALA A 106 5.99 -4.14 -9.72
CA ALA A 106 7.42 -3.94 -9.87
C ALA A 106 8.21 -5.26 -9.80
N GLU A 107 7.73 -6.24 -9.03
CA GLU A 107 8.28 -7.60 -8.94
C GLU A 107 7.79 -8.54 -10.05
N GLY A 108 7.02 -8.06 -11.01
CA GLY A 108 6.46 -8.86 -12.10
C GLY A 108 5.32 -9.78 -11.69
N LYS A 109 4.68 -9.52 -10.56
CA LYS A 109 3.53 -10.26 -10.03
C LYS A 109 2.23 -9.57 -10.42
N ASP A 110 1.12 -10.31 -10.41
CA ASP A 110 -0.22 -9.77 -10.68
C ASP A 110 -0.88 -9.21 -9.41
N LEU A 111 -1.99 -8.50 -9.60
CA LEU A 111 -2.81 -7.99 -8.51
C LEU A 111 -3.49 -9.14 -7.75
N PRO A 112 -3.63 -9.03 -6.41
CA PRO A 112 -4.35 -10.03 -5.64
C PRO A 112 -5.84 -10.04 -5.98
N ALA A 113 -6.48 -11.19 -5.83
CA ALA A 113 -7.90 -11.39 -6.17
C ALA A 113 -8.87 -10.44 -5.45
N TRP A 114 -8.52 -9.97 -4.26
CA TRP A 114 -9.30 -9.01 -3.48
C TRP A 114 -9.11 -7.55 -3.90
N HIS A 115 -8.19 -7.26 -4.84
CA HIS A 115 -7.85 -5.88 -5.20
C HIS A 115 -9.07 -5.13 -5.79
N PRO A 116 -9.31 -3.86 -5.42
CA PRO A 116 -10.47 -3.09 -5.88
C PRO A 116 -10.60 -2.96 -7.39
N LEU A 117 -9.50 -2.95 -8.13
CA LEU A 117 -9.53 -2.97 -9.60
C LEU A 117 -10.12 -4.25 -10.19
N LEU A 118 -10.04 -5.37 -9.45
CA LEU A 118 -10.63 -6.65 -9.86
C LEU A 118 -12.06 -6.82 -9.35
N THR A 119 -12.34 -6.37 -8.13
CA THR A 119 -13.63 -6.61 -7.46
C THR A 119 -14.63 -5.46 -7.61
N GLY A 120 -14.17 -4.26 -7.99
CA GLY A 120 -14.99 -3.06 -8.11
C GLY A 120 -15.25 -2.33 -6.79
N SER A 121 -14.78 -2.84 -5.65
CA SER A 121 -14.93 -2.20 -4.35
C SER A 121 -13.81 -2.60 -3.38
N LYS A 122 -13.69 -1.87 -2.26
CA LYS A 122 -12.73 -2.18 -1.19
C LYS A 122 -13.24 -3.25 -0.20
N ALA A 123 -14.45 -3.76 -0.39
CA ALA A 123 -15.09 -4.69 0.55
C ALA A 123 -14.28 -5.98 0.74
N ALA A 124 -13.80 -6.58 -0.33
CA ALA A 124 -12.99 -7.79 -0.28
C ALA A 124 -11.65 -7.55 0.43
N MET A 125 -10.95 -6.44 0.12
CA MET A 125 -9.72 -6.06 0.80
C MET A 125 -9.91 -5.90 2.31
N HIS A 126 -10.99 -5.24 2.74
CA HIS A 126 -11.31 -5.12 4.16
C HIS A 126 -11.69 -6.48 4.78
N GLY A 127 -12.45 -7.31 4.06
CA GLY A 127 -12.86 -8.63 4.50
C GLY A 127 -11.70 -9.60 4.69
N GLU A 128 -10.71 -9.54 3.81
CA GLU A 128 -9.45 -10.32 3.90
C GLU A 128 -8.47 -9.75 4.94
N ARG A 129 -8.88 -8.69 5.68
CA ARG A 129 -8.08 -8.04 6.73
C ARG A 129 -6.75 -7.45 6.22
N ILE A 130 -6.69 -7.08 4.97
CA ILE A 130 -5.52 -6.43 4.35
C ILE A 130 -5.41 -4.97 4.83
N SER A 131 -6.55 -4.31 5.05
CA SER A 131 -6.57 -2.92 5.52
C SER A 131 -6.26 -2.80 7.01
N VAL A 132 -5.75 -1.63 7.40
CA VAL A 132 -5.42 -1.30 8.79
C VAL A 132 -6.64 -1.04 9.68
N ARG A 133 -7.85 -1.08 9.13
CA ARG A 133 -9.11 -0.83 9.85
C ARG A 133 -9.21 -1.61 11.16
N HIS A 134 -8.70 -2.85 11.18
CA HIS A 134 -8.83 -3.77 12.32
C HIS A 134 -7.76 -3.61 13.38
N ILE A 135 -6.66 -2.91 13.08
CA ILE A 135 -5.50 -2.81 13.97
C ILE A 135 -5.14 -1.38 14.34
N ALA A 136 -5.49 -0.41 13.50
CA ALA A 136 -5.04 0.96 13.66
C ALA A 136 -5.64 1.62 14.90
N VAL A 137 -4.81 2.35 15.63
CA VAL A 137 -5.18 3.24 16.74
C VAL A 137 -4.92 4.68 16.33
N LYS A 138 -5.66 5.61 16.92
CA LYS A 138 -5.45 7.04 16.65
C LYS A 138 -4.18 7.52 17.34
N GLU A 139 -3.43 8.36 16.67
CA GLU A 139 -2.25 9.02 17.24
C GLU A 139 -2.56 9.73 18.56
N SER A 140 -3.74 10.36 18.67
CA SER A 140 -4.19 11.04 19.89
C SER A 140 -4.46 10.13 21.08
N GLU A 141 -4.54 8.82 20.88
CA GLU A 141 -4.79 7.82 21.93
C GLU A 141 -3.47 7.18 22.42
N VAL A 142 -2.34 7.51 21.80
CA VAL A 142 -1.02 6.94 22.13
C VAL A 142 -0.45 7.59 23.38
N ILE A 143 -0.10 6.79 24.37
CA ILE A 143 0.59 7.22 25.59
C ILE A 143 2.08 6.90 25.46
N ASP A 144 2.41 5.67 25.11
CA ASP A 144 3.78 5.23 24.85
C ASP A 144 3.84 4.58 23.46
N TRP A 145 4.71 5.13 22.60
CA TRP A 145 4.87 4.64 21.23
C TRP A 145 5.43 3.23 21.15
N GLN A 146 6.24 2.83 22.13
CA GLN A 146 6.83 1.49 22.17
C GLN A 146 5.78 0.40 22.35
N ASP A 147 4.70 0.70 23.08
CA ASP A 147 3.57 -0.24 23.28
C ASP A 147 2.82 -0.53 21.96
N HIS A 148 3.03 0.29 20.94
CA HIS A 148 2.37 0.20 19.64
C HIS A 148 3.26 -0.42 18.56
N ILE A 149 4.46 -0.86 18.90
CA ILE A 149 5.32 -1.59 17.95
C ILE A 149 4.68 -2.94 17.66
N CYS A 150 4.45 -3.18 16.37
CA CYS A 150 3.89 -4.44 15.89
C CYS A 150 5.00 -5.48 15.76
N HIS A 151 4.94 -6.51 16.59
CA HIS A 151 5.75 -7.70 16.43
C HIS A 151 5.10 -8.66 15.43
N ASN A 152 5.89 -9.56 14.85
CA ASN A 152 5.51 -10.45 13.73
C ASN A 152 4.15 -11.16 13.87
N GLU A 153 3.70 -11.45 15.08
CA GLU A 153 2.46 -12.17 15.34
C GLU A 153 1.21 -11.27 15.36
N SER A 154 1.39 -9.95 15.52
CA SER A 154 0.29 -8.99 15.70
C SER A 154 -0.08 -8.25 14.43
N TYR A 155 0.76 -8.31 13.39
CA TYR A 155 0.50 -7.62 12.13
C TYR A 155 -0.25 -8.58 11.19
N PRO A 156 -1.43 -8.20 10.70
CA PRO A 156 -2.26 -9.12 9.90
C PRO A 156 -1.67 -9.44 8.53
N ILE A 157 -0.45 -8.97 8.24
CA ILE A 157 0.06 -8.94 6.89
C ILE A 157 1.41 -9.66 6.81
N PRO A 158 1.60 -10.51 5.78
CA PRO A 158 2.78 -11.38 5.61
C PRO A 158 4.13 -10.65 5.46
N TYR A 159 4.17 -9.33 5.62
CA TYR A 159 5.38 -8.53 5.44
C TYR A 159 6.54 -8.95 6.35
N TYR A 160 6.24 -9.33 7.59
CA TYR A 160 7.27 -9.67 8.58
C TYR A 160 7.91 -11.04 8.40
N GLN A 161 7.26 -11.97 7.71
CA GLN A 161 7.83 -13.30 7.51
C GLN A 161 9.08 -13.32 6.63
N GLN A 162 9.30 -12.29 5.82
CA GLN A 162 10.48 -12.23 4.95
C GLN A 162 11.64 -11.41 5.53
N VAL A 163 11.39 -10.41 6.36
CA VAL A 163 12.46 -9.63 7.00
C VAL A 163 13.19 -10.47 8.05
N THR A 164 12.51 -11.42 8.69
CA THR A 164 13.10 -12.33 9.68
C THR A 164 13.92 -13.47 9.07
N LEU A 165 13.76 -13.75 7.76
CA LEU A 165 14.49 -14.82 7.06
C LEU A 165 15.81 -14.35 6.41
N ASN A 166 16.11 -13.06 6.42
CA ASN A 166 17.31 -12.47 5.83
C ASN A 166 18.30 -11.88 6.86
N LEU A 167 18.13 -12.24 8.15
CA LEU A 167 19.10 -11.93 9.22
C LEU A 167 19.94 -13.15 9.61
#